data_b4a7259544390b8d0f35ab78f31c0379
#
_entry.id   b4a7259544390b8d0f35ab78f31c0379
#
_cell.length_a   1.000
_cell.length_b   1.000
_cell.length_c   1.000
_cell.angle_alpha   90.00
_cell.angle_beta   90.00
_cell.angle_gamma   90.00
#
_symmetry.space_group_name_H-M   'P 1'
#
loop_
_entity.id
_entity.type
_entity.pdbx_description
1 polymer ?
#
loop_
_entity_poly.entity_id
_entity_poly.type
_entity_poly.pdbx_seq_one_letter_code
_entity_poly.pdbx_strand_id
1 'polypeptide(L)'
;LDSFRGEAARVLAAMPAPQGVLHWPPDGGGLTTLTDEVELPFPDMSMDRVLLVHALECAEQVRPMMREIWRLLSGGGRLLVVAPNRHGIWTRFERTPFGHGRPYSPAQLSRQLRDTMFTPFQSMTALFVPPTRSRMVLSSAAAWEEIGQRWFATFAGVIMAEAIKQIYAGHAQAQPAARRRRSYMPLAEKNSGAPTRG
;
A
#
# COMPACT_ATOMS: atom_id res chain seq x y z
N LEU A 1 13.67 3.39 -10.12
CA LEU A 1 13.51 4.85 -10.31
C LEU A 1 13.80 5.29 -11.74
N ASP A 2 14.68 4.59 -12.47
CA ASP A 2 15.04 4.97 -13.85
C ASP A 2 13.82 5.04 -14.78
N SER A 3 12.84 4.18 -14.61
CA SER A 3 11.60 4.19 -15.40
C SER A 3 10.83 5.51 -15.32
N PHE A 4 10.98 6.25 -14.23
CA PHE A 4 10.28 7.53 -14.04
C PHE A 4 11.06 8.74 -14.54
N ARG A 5 12.36 8.60 -14.88
CA ARG A 5 13.21 9.72 -15.31
C ARG A 5 12.78 10.34 -16.63
N GLY A 6 12.15 9.56 -17.50
CA GLY A 6 11.63 10.06 -18.77
C GLY A 6 10.31 10.84 -18.66
N GLU A 7 9.58 10.64 -17.56
CA GLU A 7 8.26 11.23 -17.36
C GLU A 7 8.26 12.38 -16.35
N ALA A 8 9.26 12.43 -15.47
CA ALA A 8 9.37 13.44 -14.41
C ALA A 8 10.45 14.47 -14.73
N ALA A 9 10.18 15.74 -14.45
CA ALA A 9 11.16 16.82 -14.58
C ALA A 9 12.38 16.59 -13.66
N ARG A 10 12.18 15.99 -12.50
CA ARG A 10 13.22 15.62 -11.54
C ARG A 10 12.79 14.41 -10.71
N VAL A 11 13.71 13.47 -10.51
CA VAL A 11 13.56 12.32 -9.61
C VAL A 11 14.68 12.38 -8.58
N LEU A 12 14.33 12.30 -7.30
CA LEU A 12 15.26 12.30 -6.17
C LEU A 12 15.04 11.06 -5.33
N ALA A 13 16.11 10.51 -4.76
CA ALA A 13 16.04 9.40 -3.82
C ALA A 13 16.48 9.85 -2.43
N ALA A 14 15.56 9.87 -1.48
CA ALA A 14 15.84 10.07 -0.06
C ALA A 14 16.03 8.71 0.60
N MET A 15 17.17 8.49 1.24
CA MET A 15 17.51 7.24 1.89
C MET A 15 17.66 7.47 3.39
N PRO A 16 16.94 6.70 4.24
CA PRO A 16 17.07 6.82 5.69
C PRO A 16 18.47 6.50 6.18
N ALA A 17 18.99 7.30 7.11
CA ALA A 17 20.34 7.17 7.62
C ALA A 17 20.71 5.76 8.12
N PRO A 18 19.85 5.00 8.81
CA PRO A 18 20.16 3.64 9.24
C PRO A 18 20.37 2.64 8.10
N GLN A 19 19.85 2.90 6.92
CA GLN A 19 19.97 2.02 5.76
C GLN A 19 21.17 2.35 4.89
N GLY A 20 21.80 3.50 5.10
CA GLY A 20 22.89 3.99 4.28
C GLY A 20 22.43 4.58 2.95
N VAL A 21 23.37 5.08 2.17
CA VAL A 21 23.11 5.71 0.88
C VAL A 21 23.87 4.99 -0.24
N LEU A 22 23.18 4.78 -1.35
CA LEU A 22 23.78 4.33 -2.60
C LEU A 22 23.78 5.48 -3.60
N HIS A 23 24.89 5.62 -4.33
CA HIS A 23 24.94 6.56 -5.44
C HIS A 23 23.96 6.16 -6.54
N TRP A 24 23.06 7.07 -6.88
CA TRP A 24 22.10 6.89 -7.97
C TRP A 24 21.86 8.24 -8.65
N PRO A 25 21.75 8.29 -9.98
CA PRO A 25 21.96 7.18 -10.92
C PRO A 25 23.44 6.75 -10.99
N PRO A 26 23.74 5.54 -11.52
CA PRO A 26 25.13 5.08 -11.66
C PRO A 26 25.99 6.02 -12.49
N ASP A 27 25.39 6.58 -13.53
CA ASP A 27 26.04 7.50 -14.48
C ASP A 27 25.56 8.93 -14.25
N GLY A 28 26.47 9.85 -13.90
CA GLY A 28 26.18 11.28 -13.75
C GLY A 28 26.20 11.80 -12.31
N GLY A 29 25.61 12.97 -12.11
CA GLY A 29 25.48 13.58 -10.78
C GLY A 29 24.53 12.81 -9.86
N GLY A 30 24.91 12.65 -8.58
CA GLY A 30 24.10 11.95 -7.59
C GLY A 30 22.74 12.64 -7.38
N LEU A 31 21.68 11.88 -7.43
CA LEU A 31 20.31 12.29 -7.11
C LEU A 31 19.81 11.63 -5.82
N THR A 32 20.72 11.17 -4.99
CA THR A 32 20.45 10.54 -3.68
C THR A 32 20.87 11.47 -2.57
N THR A 33 20.08 11.46 -1.48
CA THR A 33 20.42 12.13 -0.23
C THR A 33 20.21 11.19 0.93
N LEU A 34 21.12 11.24 1.90
CA LEU A 34 20.94 10.62 3.20
C LEU A 34 20.16 11.59 4.08
N THR A 35 19.09 11.13 4.71
CA THR A 35 18.21 12.00 5.49
C THR A 35 17.54 11.26 6.64
N ASP A 36 17.02 12.03 7.57
CA ASP A 36 16.07 11.52 8.57
C ASP A 36 14.69 11.34 7.92
N GLU A 37 13.97 10.28 8.31
CA GLU A 37 12.62 10.00 7.78
C GLU A 37 11.57 11.01 8.24
N VAL A 38 11.83 11.72 9.35
CA VAL A 38 10.91 12.69 9.95
C VAL A 38 11.31 14.14 9.67
N GLU A 39 12.46 14.37 9.01
CA GLU A 39 12.95 15.71 8.64
C GLU A 39 13.60 15.64 7.26
N LEU A 40 12.79 15.80 6.21
CA LEU A 40 13.25 15.73 4.84
C LEU A 40 13.72 17.11 4.34
N PRO A 41 14.92 17.20 3.73
CA PRO A 41 15.53 18.49 3.35
C PRO A 41 14.92 19.08 2.06
N PHE A 42 13.61 19.04 1.94
CA PHE A 42 12.91 19.57 0.77
C PHE A 42 11.86 20.59 1.19
N PRO A 43 11.59 21.60 0.35
CA PRO A 43 10.57 22.61 0.62
C PRO A 43 9.15 22.02 0.70
N ASP A 44 8.26 22.74 1.37
CA ASP A 44 6.84 22.41 1.40
C ASP A 44 6.24 22.41 -0.01
N MET A 45 5.32 21.51 -0.27
CA MET A 45 4.57 21.41 -1.53
C MET A 45 5.45 21.36 -2.79
N SER A 46 6.67 20.82 -2.67
CA SER A 46 7.66 20.78 -3.75
C SER A 46 7.61 19.49 -4.59
N MET A 47 6.82 18.50 -4.18
CA MET A 47 6.75 17.20 -4.83
C MET A 47 5.34 16.93 -5.35
N ASP A 48 5.22 16.53 -6.62
CA ASP A 48 3.94 16.10 -7.19
C ASP A 48 3.63 14.64 -6.85
N ARG A 49 4.68 13.84 -6.71
CA ARG A 49 4.57 12.40 -6.39
C ARG A 49 5.65 12.00 -5.40
N VAL A 50 5.26 11.19 -4.43
CA VAL A 50 6.18 10.53 -3.50
C VAL A 50 5.96 9.03 -3.57
N LEU A 51 7.05 8.28 -3.65
CA LEU A 51 7.06 6.82 -3.66
C LEU A 51 7.76 6.33 -2.39
N LEU A 52 7.03 5.63 -1.54
CA LEU A 52 7.56 4.93 -0.36
C LEU A 52 7.71 3.45 -0.69
N VAL A 53 8.94 2.98 -0.82
CA VAL A 53 9.25 1.57 -1.06
C VAL A 53 9.89 0.98 0.18
N HIS A 54 9.20 0.08 0.85
CA HIS A 54 9.68 -0.58 2.06
C HIS A 54 10.13 0.37 3.18
N ALA A 55 9.59 1.58 3.21
CA ALA A 55 9.88 2.57 4.22
C ALA A 55 8.89 2.49 5.40
N LEU A 56 7.62 2.23 5.12
CA LEU A 56 6.56 2.32 6.11
C LEU A 56 6.67 1.25 7.21
N GLU A 57 7.06 0.02 6.84
CA GLU A 57 7.23 -1.09 7.77
C GLU A 57 8.50 -0.98 8.63
N CYS A 58 9.48 -0.24 8.13
CA CYS A 58 10.78 -0.03 8.79
C CYS A 58 10.82 1.25 9.61
N ALA A 59 9.87 2.16 9.42
CA ALA A 59 9.85 3.45 10.09
C ALA A 59 9.73 3.29 11.61
N GLU A 60 10.58 3.99 12.34
CA GLU A 60 10.49 4.07 13.80
C GLU A 60 9.26 4.87 14.22
N GLN A 61 9.02 5.99 13.54
CA GLN A 61 7.95 6.94 13.82
C GLN A 61 7.06 7.18 12.59
N VAL A 62 6.17 6.23 12.31
CA VAL A 62 5.30 6.26 11.11
C VAL A 62 4.50 7.57 10.98
N ARG A 63 3.90 8.09 12.07
CA ARG A 63 3.08 9.30 12.01
C ARG A 63 3.89 10.57 11.68
N PRO A 64 5.03 10.86 12.33
CA PRO A 64 5.92 11.94 11.94
C PRO A 64 6.39 11.83 10.50
N MET A 65 6.87 10.67 10.06
CA MET A 65 7.27 10.42 8.67
C MET A 65 6.14 10.73 7.69
N MET A 66 4.93 10.24 7.93
CA MET A 66 3.78 10.48 7.06
C MET A 66 3.36 11.96 7.03
N ARG A 67 3.57 12.69 8.13
CA ARG A 67 3.35 14.15 8.17
C ARG A 67 4.35 14.89 7.32
N GLU A 68 5.63 14.48 7.34
CA GLU A 68 6.66 15.02 6.46
C GLU A 68 6.30 14.76 4.97
N ILE A 69 5.91 13.55 4.62
CA ILE A 69 5.46 13.23 3.27
C ILE A 69 4.27 14.12 2.87
N TRP A 70 3.33 14.32 3.78
CA TRP A 70 2.20 15.20 3.55
C TRP A 70 2.63 16.66 3.31
N ARG A 71 3.59 17.16 4.09
CA ARG A 71 4.16 18.51 3.93
C ARG A 71 4.76 18.70 2.53
N LEU A 72 5.54 17.72 2.08
CA LEU A 72 6.25 17.79 0.80
C LEU A 72 5.35 17.75 -0.43
N LEU A 73 4.25 17.00 -0.35
CA LEU A 73 3.36 16.85 -1.49
C LEU A 73 2.62 18.12 -1.82
N SER A 74 2.55 18.45 -3.10
CA SER A 74 1.75 19.55 -3.65
C SER A 74 0.26 19.33 -3.40
N GLY A 75 -0.56 20.36 -3.63
CA GLY A 75 -2.02 20.23 -3.58
C GLY A 75 -2.52 19.22 -4.62
N GLY A 76 -3.16 18.14 -4.17
CA GLY A 76 -3.56 17.04 -5.04
C GLY A 76 -2.43 16.09 -5.43
N GLY A 77 -1.25 16.23 -4.83
CA GLY A 77 -0.12 15.34 -5.02
C GLY A 77 -0.43 13.90 -4.60
N ARG A 78 0.27 12.96 -5.20
CA ARG A 78 0.01 11.52 -5.03
C ARG A 78 1.12 10.83 -4.25
N LEU A 79 0.70 9.98 -3.35
CA LEU A 79 1.55 9.07 -2.60
C LEU A 79 1.34 7.64 -3.08
N LEU A 80 2.41 6.98 -3.49
CA LEU A 80 2.42 5.53 -3.76
C LEU A 80 3.22 4.83 -2.66
N VAL A 81 2.62 3.85 -2.03
CA VAL A 81 3.24 3.04 -0.96
C VAL A 81 3.36 1.60 -1.43
N VAL A 82 4.54 1.04 -1.26
CA VAL A 82 4.82 -0.40 -1.43
C VAL A 82 5.26 -0.94 -0.08
N ALA A 83 4.48 -1.84 0.50
CA ALA A 83 4.74 -2.43 1.81
C ALA A 83 4.53 -3.95 1.79
N PRO A 84 5.23 -4.73 2.64
CA PRO A 84 5.04 -6.17 2.76
C PRO A 84 3.61 -6.50 3.20
N ASN A 85 3.04 -7.53 2.58
CA ASN A 85 1.73 -8.03 2.95
C ASN A 85 1.84 -9.02 4.10
N ARG A 86 1.22 -8.73 5.24
CA ARG A 86 1.20 -9.58 6.43
C ARG A 86 0.73 -11.01 6.16
N HIS A 87 -0.17 -11.19 5.20
CA HIS A 87 -0.71 -12.50 4.82
C HIS A 87 0.11 -13.19 3.73
N GLY A 88 1.10 -12.48 3.17
CA GLY A 88 1.96 -12.98 2.12
C GLY A 88 2.87 -14.12 2.56
N ILE A 89 3.24 -14.97 1.61
CA ILE A 89 4.19 -16.06 1.87
C ILE A 89 5.56 -15.49 2.24
N TRP A 90 5.97 -14.40 1.62
CA TRP A 90 7.26 -13.77 1.81
C TRP A 90 7.54 -13.30 3.24
N THR A 91 6.52 -12.83 3.96
CA THR A 91 6.66 -12.35 5.35
C THR A 91 6.82 -13.47 6.37
N ARG A 92 6.60 -14.72 5.97
CA ARG A 92 6.78 -15.91 6.82
C ARG A 92 8.21 -16.43 6.85
N PHE A 93 9.06 -15.93 5.97
CA PHE A 93 10.46 -16.34 5.88
C PHE A 93 11.36 -15.21 6.38
N GLU A 94 11.95 -15.37 7.55
CA GLU A 94 12.90 -14.41 8.15
C GLU A 94 14.12 -14.10 7.26
N ARG A 95 14.42 -15.01 6.32
CA ARG A 95 15.52 -14.84 5.35
C ARG A 95 15.20 -13.90 4.19
N THR A 96 13.98 -13.41 4.11
CA THR A 96 13.58 -12.46 3.08
C THR A 96 13.61 -11.04 3.63
N PRO A 97 13.87 -10.01 2.81
CA PRO A 97 13.79 -8.62 3.24
C PRO A 97 12.40 -8.25 3.82
N PHE A 98 11.35 -8.99 3.44
CA PHE A 98 9.97 -8.78 3.87
C PHE A 98 9.63 -9.40 5.23
N GLY A 99 10.53 -10.21 5.80
CA GLY A 99 10.39 -10.80 7.15
C GLY A 99 10.73 -9.83 8.26
N HIS A 100 11.31 -8.67 7.94
CA HIS A 100 11.69 -7.64 8.89
C HIS A 100 10.67 -6.50 8.93
N GLY A 101 10.61 -5.79 10.06
CA GLY A 101 9.70 -4.66 10.23
C GLY A 101 8.26 -5.08 10.59
N ARG A 102 7.31 -4.19 10.31
CA ARG A 102 5.89 -4.36 10.66
C ARG A 102 5.05 -4.49 9.39
N PRO A 103 4.83 -5.71 8.86
CA PRO A 103 4.04 -5.89 7.64
C PRO A 103 2.58 -5.48 7.85
N TYR A 104 1.95 -5.00 6.79
CA TYR A 104 0.59 -4.49 6.79
C TYR A 104 -0.39 -5.47 6.14
N SER A 105 -1.65 -5.47 6.60
CA SER A 105 -2.75 -5.94 5.76
C SER A 105 -3.28 -4.78 4.89
N PRO A 106 -3.99 -5.05 3.78
CA PRO A 106 -4.59 -4.00 2.95
C PRO A 106 -5.49 -3.05 3.75
N ALA A 107 -6.27 -3.58 4.69
CA ALA A 107 -7.13 -2.78 5.56
C ALA A 107 -6.34 -1.91 6.55
N GLN A 108 -5.25 -2.44 7.12
CA GLN A 108 -4.37 -1.68 8.02
C GLN A 108 -3.67 -0.55 7.26
N LEU A 109 -3.12 -0.81 6.08
CA LEU A 109 -2.48 0.20 5.25
C LEU A 109 -3.47 1.31 4.87
N SER A 110 -4.66 0.94 4.42
CA SER A 110 -5.72 1.90 4.07
C SER A 110 -6.16 2.75 5.28
N ARG A 111 -6.22 2.18 6.49
CA ARG A 111 -6.50 2.93 7.72
C ARG A 111 -5.36 3.89 8.04
N GLN A 112 -4.12 3.40 8.01
CA GLN A 112 -2.93 4.23 8.26
C GLN A 112 -2.87 5.45 7.35
N LEU A 113 -3.17 5.28 6.06
CA LEU A 113 -3.23 6.38 5.10
C LEU A 113 -4.30 7.41 5.48
N ARG A 114 -5.52 6.98 5.85
CA ARG A 114 -6.59 7.89 6.28
C ARG A 114 -6.24 8.63 7.58
N ASP A 115 -5.66 7.92 8.54
CA ASP A 115 -5.27 8.49 9.84
C ASP A 115 -4.15 9.53 9.71
N THR A 116 -3.48 9.56 8.57
CA THR A 116 -2.40 10.51 8.24
C THR A 116 -2.78 11.47 7.10
N MET A 117 -4.07 11.71 6.91
CA MET A 117 -4.64 12.70 5.99
C MET A 117 -4.38 12.41 4.50
N PHE A 118 -4.34 11.13 4.15
CA PHE A 118 -4.36 10.67 2.78
C PHE A 118 -5.67 9.96 2.46
N THR A 119 -6.21 10.21 1.27
CA THR A 119 -7.38 9.49 0.75
C THR A 119 -6.90 8.35 -0.14
N PRO A 120 -7.03 7.08 0.29
CA PRO A 120 -6.70 5.94 -0.57
C PRO A 120 -7.53 5.98 -1.84
N PHE A 121 -6.86 5.89 -2.98
CA PHE A 121 -7.48 5.92 -4.31
C PHE A 121 -7.56 4.52 -4.92
N GLN A 122 -6.43 3.81 -4.94
CA GLN A 122 -6.32 2.49 -5.51
C GLN A 122 -5.41 1.61 -4.65
N SER A 123 -5.68 0.32 -4.61
CA SER A 123 -4.83 -0.67 -3.97
C SER A 123 -4.75 -1.92 -4.83
N MET A 124 -3.55 -2.46 -4.96
CA MET A 124 -3.28 -3.70 -5.66
C MET A 124 -2.27 -4.53 -4.89
N THR A 125 -2.18 -5.79 -5.22
CA THR A 125 -1.22 -6.73 -4.64
C THR A 125 -0.34 -7.31 -5.73
N ALA A 126 0.90 -7.59 -5.39
CA ALA A 126 1.89 -8.14 -6.31
C ALA A 126 2.87 -9.07 -5.57
N LEU A 127 3.79 -9.67 -6.33
CA LEU A 127 4.80 -10.59 -5.85
C LEU A 127 4.17 -11.92 -5.39
N PHE A 128 3.58 -12.63 -6.35
CA PHE A 128 3.01 -13.96 -6.13
C PHE A 128 4.02 -15.09 -6.33
N VAL A 129 5.17 -14.77 -6.91
CA VAL A 129 6.27 -15.75 -7.06
C VAL A 129 6.70 -16.22 -5.68
N PRO A 130 6.80 -17.54 -5.43
CA PRO A 130 7.33 -18.03 -4.16
C PRO A 130 8.78 -17.58 -3.92
N PRO A 131 9.21 -17.38 -2.68
CA PRO A 131 10.61 -17.06 -2.37
C PRO A 131 11.51 -18.25 -2.74
N THR A 132 12.17 -18.15 -3.88
CA THR A 132 13.01 -19.21 -4.45
C THR A 132 14.26 -18.64 -5.10
N ARG A 133 15.30 -19.45 -5.16
CA ARG A 133 16.52 -19.18 -5.93
C ARG A 133 16.52 -19.91 -7.28
N SER A 134 15.50 -20.68 -7.57
CA SER A 134 15.39 -21.44 -8.84
C SER A 134 15.14 -20.51 -10.01
N ARG A 135 16.08 -20.49 -10.96
CA ARG A 135 15.95 -19.70 -12.20
C ARG A 135 14.71 -20.09 -13.01
N MET A 136 14.32 -21.36 -12.99
CA MET A 136 13.12 -21.85 -13.67
C MET A 136 11.83 -21.22 -13.10
N VAL A 137 11.71 -21.13 -11.79
CA VAL A 137 10.54 -20.48 -11.16
C VAL A 137 10.56 -18.97 -11.40
N LEU A 138 11.73 -18.35 -11.36
CA LEU A 138 11.87 -16.91 -11.63
C LEU A 138 11.58 -16.58 -13.09
N SER A 139 11.91 -17.45 -14.06
CA SER A 139 11.59 -17.23 -15.48
C SER A 139 10.08 -17.33 -15.76
N SER A 140 9.33 -18.02 -14.91
CA SER A 140 7.86 -18.10 -14.98
C SER A 140 7.12 -17.05 -14.13
N ALA A 141 7.82 -16.01 -13.65
CA ALA A 141 7.27 -14.99 -12.74
C ALA A 141 5.98 -14.35 -13.28
N ALA A 142 5.92 -14.03 -14.57
CA ALA A 142 4.74 -13.44 -15.19
C ALA A 142 3.49 -14.33 -15.06
N ALA A 143 3.65 -15.64 -15.24
CA ALA A 143 2.54 -16.59 -15.06
C ALA A 143 2.10 -16.68 -13.58
N TRP A 144 3.03 -16.64 -12.64
CA TRP A 144 2.72 -16.59 -11.21
C TRP A 144 1.95 -15.32 -10.82
N GLU A 145 2.32 -14.16 -11.38
CA GLU A 145 1.61 -12.91 -11.15
C GLU A 145 0.17 -12.97 -11.69
N GLU A 146 -0.03 -13.46 -12.90
CA GLU A 146 -1.36 -13.59 -13.51
C GLU A 146 -2.28 -14.55 -12.74
N ILE A 147 -1.79 -15.74 -12.41
CA ILE A 147 -2.53 -16.74 -11.65
C ILE A 147 -2.80 -16.25 -10.22
N GLY A 148 -1.78 -15.66 -9.58
CA GLY A 148 -1.83 -15.17 -8.22
C GLY A 148 -2.84 -14.05 -8.04
N GLN A 149 -2.85 -13.07 -8.93
CA GLN A 149 -3.82 -11.97 -8.91
C GLN A 149 -5.25 -12.48 -9.02
N ARG A 150 -5.48 -13.49 -9.84
CA ARG A 150 -6.82 -14.03 -10.12
C ARG A 150 -7.34 -14.92 -8.98
N TRP A 151 -6.49 -15.77 -8.40
CA TRP A 151 -6.92 -16.82 -7.49
C TRP A 151 -6.43 -16.67 -6.05
N PHE A 152 -5.31 -15.99 -5.84
CA PHE A 152 -4.59 -15.99 -4.57
C PHE A 152 -4.21 -14.59 -4.08
N ALA A 153 -5.00 -13.57 -4.39
CA ALA A 153 -4.68 -12.15 -4.07
C ALA A 153 -4.27 -11.91 -2.59
N THR A 154 -4.78 -12.72 -1.67
CA THR A 154 -4.45 -12.63 -0.23
C THR A 154 -3.00 -13.00 0.08
N PHE A 155 -2.38 -13.86 -0.73
CA PHE A 155 -1.03 -14.40 -0.47
C PHE A 155 0.10 -13.64 -1.18
N ALA A 156 -0.22 -12.55 -1.85
CA ALA A 156 0.78 -11.68 -2.46
C ALA A 156 1.84 -11.24 -1.46
N GLY A 157 3.08 -11.10 -1.90
CA GLY A 157 4.20 -10.68 -1.05
C GLY A 157 4.12 -9.21 -0.64
N VAL A 158 3.61 -8.35 -1.52
CA VAL A 158 3.52 -6.90 -1.29
C VAL A 158 2.13 -6.35 -1.58
N ILE A 159 1.82 -5.24 -0.92
CA ILE A 159 0.68 -4.39 -1.18
C ILE A 159 1.20 -3.09 -1.78
N MET A 160 0.60 -2.65 -2.87
CA MET A 160 0.81 -1.33 -3.43
C MET A 160 -0.46 -0.52 -3.23
N ALA A 161 -0.35 0.66 -2.65
CA ALA A 161 -1.48 1.55 -2.41
C ALA A 161 -1.17 2.94 -2.95
N GLU A 162 -2.06 3.47 -3.77
CA GLU A 162 -2.03 4.86 -4.21
C GLU A 162 -3.00 5.68 -3.38
N ALA A 163 -2.57 6.84 -2.92
CA ALA A 163 -3.37 7.77 -2.14
C ALA A 163 -3.15 9.21 -2.56
N ILE A 164 -4.13 10.06 -2.35
CA ILE A 164 -4.10 11.48 -2.68
C ILE A 164 -4.01 12.29 -1.39
N LYS A 165 -3.18 13.34 -1.39
CA LYS A 165 -3.09 14.28 -0.29
C LYS A 165 -4.45 14.96 -0.05
N GLN A 166 -4.97 14.84 1.17
CA GLN A 166 -6.21 15.51 1.57
C GLN A 166 -5.90 16.94 2.04
N ILE A 167 -6.40 17.94 1.31
CA ILE A 167 -6.16 19.36 1.62
C ILE A 167 -7.20 19.89 2.60
N TYR A 168 -8.42 19.34 2.59
CA TYR A 168 -9.51 19.77 3.46
C TYR A 168 -10.06 18.59 4.28
N ALA A 169 -9.98 18.69 5.59
CA ALA A 169 -10.62 17.75 6.52
C ALA A 169 -12.16 17.87 6.53
N GLY A 170 -12.75 18.67 5.64
CA GLY A 170 -14.13 19.13 5.74
C GLY A 170 -15.22 18.28 5.11
N HIS A 171 -14.91 17.33 4.24
CA HIS A 171 -15.94 16.46 3.66
C HIS A 171 -15.34 15.07 3.44
N ALA A 172 -15.29 14.27 4.49
CA ALA A 172 -15.28 12.83 4.30
C ALA A 172 -16.59 12.47 3.59
N GLN A 173 -16.58 12.37 2.25
CA GLN A 173 -17.64 11.66 1.56
C GLN A 173 -17.62 10.24 2.11
N ALA A 174 -18.55 9.97 3.03
CA ALA A 174 -18.86 8.62 3.46
C ALA A 174 -19.16 7.84 2.16
N GLN A 175 -18.23 6.99 1.74
CA GLN A 175 -18.57 5.97 0.76
C GLN A 175 -19.80 5.26 1.32
N PRO A 176 -20.91 5.17 0.57
CA PRO A 176 -22.06 4.45 1.04
C PRO A 176 -21.60 3.03 1.33
N ALA A 177 -21.60 2.68 2.62
CA ALA A 177 -21.38 1.31 3.04
C ALA A 177 -22.34 0.45 2.22
N ALA A 178 -21.79 -0.48 1.44
CA ALA A 178 -22.59 -1.40 0.65
C ALA A 178 -23.59 -2.03 1.61
N ARG A 179 -24.83 -1.59 1.52
CA ARG A 179 -25.95 -2.05 2.33
C ARG A 179 -26.07 -3.54 2.03
N ARG A 180 -25.53 -4.39 2.90
CA ARG A 180 -25.86 -5.80 2.91
C ARG A 180 -27.39 -5.88 2.97
N ARG A 181 -28.03 -6.15 1.85
CA ARG A 181 -29.43 -6.54 1.81
C ARG A 181 -29.54 -7.78 2.71
N ARG A 182 -30.02 -7.56 3.93
CA ARG A 182 -30.56 -8.67 4.73
C ARG A 182 -31.77 -9.16 3.94
N SER A 183 -31.60 -10.30 3.30
CA SER A 183 -32.71 -11.07 2.75
C SER A 183 -33.59 -11.44 3.94
N TYR A 184 -34.74 -10.80 4.05
CA TYR A 184 -35.77 -11.15 5.00
C TYR A 184 -36.44 -12.39 4.42
N MET A 185 -36.24 -13.52 5.06
CA MET A 185 -36.95 -14.76 4.75
C MET A 185 -38.24 -14.73 5.56
N PRO A 186 -39.45 -14.59 4.94
CA PRO A 186 -40.70 -14.63 5.68
C PRO A 186 -40.89 -16.04 6.28
N LEU A 187 -41.12 -16.09 7.59
CA LEU A 187 -41.53 -17.32 8.26
C LEU A 187 -42.88 -17.77 7.67
N ALA A 188 -42.94 -19.01 7.22
CA ALA A 188 -44.16 -19.65 6.77
C ALA A 188 -45.17 -19.69 7.93
N GLU A 189 -46.33 -19.06 7.73
CA GLU A 189 -47.46 -19.07 8.64
C GLU A 189 -48.05 -20.50 8.70
N LYS A 190 -48.02 -21.10 9.88
CA LYS A 190 -48.53 -22.43 10.14
C LYS A 190 -50.04 -22.36 10.26
N ASN A 191 -50.74 -22.66 9.16
CA ASN A 191 -52.18 -22.71 9.09
C ASN A 191 -52.72 -23.88 9.99
N SER A 192 -53.20 -23.52 11.20
CA SER A 192 -53.90 -24.45 12.06
C SER A 192 -55.39 -24.47 11.71
N GLY A 193 -55.77 -25.36 10.82
CA GLY A 193 -57.17 -25.65 10.55
C GLY A 193 -57.75 -26.44 11.72
N ALA A 194 -58.70 -25.84 12.44
CA ALA A 194 -59.56 -26.55 13.40
C ALA A 194 -60.68 -27.29 12.67
N PRO A 195 -61.04 -28.49 13.09
CA PRO A 195 -62.17 -29.20 12.54
C PRO A 195 -63.43 -28.74 13.27
N THR A 196 -64.41 -28.22 12.55
CA THR A 196 -65.80 -28.05 13.00
C THR A 196 -66.53 -29.38 12.91
N ARG A 197 -67.03 -29.85 14.06
CA ARG A 197 -68.11 -30.84 14.14
C ARG A 197 -69.45 -30.13 13.96
N GLY A 198 -70.32 -30.77 13.23
CA GLY A 198 -71.73 -30.53 13.12
C GLY A 198 -72.33 -31.63 12.30
#